data_29042b9fae07970c84bebb45f533bbe8
#
_entry.id   29042b9fae07970c84bebb45f533bbe8
#
_cell.length_a   1.000
_cell.length_b   1.000
_cell.length_c   1.000
_cell.angle_alpha   90.00
_cell.angle_beta   90.00
_cell.angle_gamma   90.00
#
_symmetry.space_group_name_H-M   'P 1'
#
loop_
_entity.id
_entity.type
_entity.pdbx_description
1 polymer ?
#
loop_
_entity_poly.entity_id
_entity_poly.type
_entity_poly.pdbx_seq_one_letter_code
_entity_poly.pdbx_strand_id
1 'polypeptide(L)'
;VLCSMHLSKDVMALLLGGTVILIVGIIDDVYQLPAKVKLLGQIAAAAVLVLFDIRIEWLNNPWGGYFYLEYLSIPFTIFWVISFTNVVNLMDGLDGLAAGVAGIASITVILVAIQQGFYPVAVITAALAGGIVGFMRYNFNPATIFMGDTGSMFIGYMLAAISIFGAVK
;
A
#
# COMPACT_ATOMS: atom_id res chain seq x y z
N VAL A 1 -15.14 8.73 21.02
CA VAL A 1 -16.20 8.33 20.08
C VAL A 1 -15.88 8.84 18.68
N LEU A 2 -15.60 10.13 18.46
CA LEU A 2 -15.25 10.67 17.12
C LEU A 2 -13.97 10.04 16.56
N CYS A 3 -12.93 9.89 17.35
CA CYS A 3 -11.66 9.28 16.91
C CYS A 3 -11.84 7.81 16.50
N SER A 4 -12.67 7.03 17.21
CA SER A 4 -12.95 5.64 16.87
C SER A 4 -13.78 5.49 15.58
N MET A 5 -14.64 6.45 15.26
CA MET A 5 -15.42 6.45 14.02
C MET A 5 -14.56 6.79 12.80
N HIS A 6 -13.61 7.72 12.92
CA HIS A 6 -12.66 8.00 11.84
C HIS A 6 -11.77 6.80 11.57
N LEU A 7 -11.20 6.18 12.60
CA LEU A 7 -10.36 5.00 12.46
C LEU A 7 -11.07 3.84 11.75
N SER A 8 -12.38 3.63 12.06
CA SER A 8 -13.16 2.57 11.38
C SER A 8 -13.36 2.84 9.89
N LYS A 9 -13.52 4.10 9.49
CA LYS A 9 -13.66 4.51 8.09
C LYS A 9 -12.33 4.32 7.32
N ASP A 10 -11.21 4.74 7.91
CA ASP A 10 -9.90 4.63 7.30
C ASP A 10 -9.51 3.16 7.07
N VAL A 11 -9.73 2.31 8.07
CA VAL A 11 -9.52 0.85 7.95
C VAL A 11 -10.44 0.24 6.88
N MET A 12 -11.69 0.68 6.82
CA MET A 12 -12.62 0.21 5.81
C MET A 12 -12.19 0.59 4.40
N ALA A 13 -11.67 1.81 4.20
CA ALA A 13 -11.12 2.25 2.91
C ALA A 13 -9.92 1.40 2.48
N LEU A 14 -8.98 1.13 3.43
CA LEU A 14 -7.83 0.26 3.19
C LEU A 14 -8.26 -1.14 2.75
N LEU A 15 -9.23 -1.74 3.45
CA LEU A 15 -9.71 -3.09 3.16
C LEU A 15 -10.49 -3.15 1.84
N LEU A 16 -11.36 -2.16 1.57
CA LEU A 16 -12.14 -2.11 0.32
C LEU A 16 -11.21 -1.94 -0.90
N GLY A 17 -10.30 -0.97 -0.87
CA GLY A 17 -9.35 -0.79 -1.96
C GLY A 17 -8.38 -1.96 -2.09
N GLY A 18 -7.93 -2.55 -0.96
CA GLY A 18 -7.16 -3.78 -0.95
C GLY A 18 -7.90 -4.96 -1.58
N THR A 19 -9.22 -5.08 -1.33
CA THR A 19 -10.06 -6.11 -1.96
C THR A 19 -10.15 -5.91 -3.47
N VAL A 20 -10.28 -4.67 -3.95
CA VAL A 20 -10.27 -4.36 -5.39
C VAL A 20 -8.96 -4.82 -6.02
N ILE A 21 -7.81 -4.48 -5.43
CA ILE A 21 -6.50 -4.90 -5.92
C ILE A 21 -6.34 -6.43 -5.89
N LEU A 22 -6.79 -7.10 -4.84
CA LEU A 22 -6.76 -8.56 -4.75
C LEU A 22 -7.55 -9.21 -5.88
N ILE A 23 -8.76 -8.73 -6.16
CA ILE A 23 -9.58 -9.25 -7.26
C ILE A 23 -8.87 -9.06 -8.60
N VAL A 24 -8.31 -7.88 -8.85
CA VAL A 24 -7.56 -7.59 -10.09
C VAL A 24 -6.35 -8.50 -10.19
N GLY A 25 -5.58 -8.69 -9.12
CA GLY A 25 -4.41 -9.56 -9.09
C GLY A 25 -4.77 -11.03 -9.33
N ILE A 26 -5.83 -11.54 -8.71
CA ILE A 26 -6.30 -12.92 -8.93
C ILE A 26 -6.69 -13.14 -10.40
N ILE A 27 -7.41 -12.18 -10.99
CA ILE A 27 -7.81 -12.27 -12.40
C ILE A 27 -6.56 -12.21 -13.29
N ASP A 28 -5.57 -11.41 -12.91
CA ASP A 28 -4.32 -11.28 -13.65
C ASP A 28 -3.47 -12.56 -13.59
N ASP A 29 -3.31 -13.17 -12.42
CA ASP A 29 -2.59 -14.44 -12.26
C ASP A 29 -3.23 -15.57 -13.10
N VAL A 30 -4.55 -15.53 -13.31
CA VAL A 30 -5.27 -16.57 -14.08
C VAL A 30 -5.29 -16.26 -15.58
N TYR A 31 -5.52 -15.00 -15.98
CA TYR A 31 -5.83 -14.63 -17.36
C TYR A 31 -4.76 -13.77 -18.03
N GLN A 32 -3.70 -13.35 -17.31
CA GLN A 32 -2.64 -12.45 -17.80
C GLN A 32 -3.21 -11.20 -18.44
N LEU A 33 -3.80 -10.32 -17.62
CA LEU A 33 -4.48 -9.12 -18.06
C LEU A 33 -3.55 -8.16 -18.82
N PRO A 34 -4.04 -7.50 -19.88
CA PRO A 34 -3.27 -6.43 -20.51
C PRO A 34 -3.03 -5.27 -19.53
N ALA A 35 -1.87 -4.62 -19.65
CA ALA A 35 -1.41 -3.56 -18.72
C ALA A 35 -2.45 -2.44 -18.51
N LYS A 36 -3.25 -2.12 -19.54
CA LYS A 36 -4.33 -1.12 -19.43
C LYS A 36 -5.44 -1.52 -18.46
N VAL A 37 -5.78 -2.81 -18.40
CA VAL A 37 -6.81 -3.33 -17.48
C VAL A 37 -6.29 -3.36 -16.06
N LYS A 38 -5.03 -3.80 -15.85
CA LYS A 38 -4.36 -3.71 -14.55
C LYS A 38 -4.36 -2.26 -14.03
N LEU A 39 -3.97 -1.31 -14.89
CA LEU A 39 -3.93 0.11 -14.53
C LEU A 39 -5.31 0.65 -14.12
N LEU A 40 -6.37 0.28 -14.85
CA LEU A 40 -7.74 0.67 -14.47
C LEU A 40 -8.14 0.13 -13.11
N GLY A 41 -7.78 -1.12 -12.80
CA GLY A 41 -8.01 -1.70 -11.48
C GLY A 41 -7.24 -0.98 -10.36
N GLN A 42 -5.99 -0.60 -10.62
CA GLN A 42 -5.18 0.17 -9.68
C GLN A 42 -5.76 1.58 -9.45
N ILE A 43 -6.24 2.24 -10.52
CA ILE A 43 -6.94 3.53 -10.41
C ILE A 43 -8.21 3.38 -9.60
N ALA A 44 -9.01 2.32 -9.82
CA ALA A 44 -10.22 2.07 -9.05
C ALA A 44 -9.92 1.89 -7.55
N ALA A 45 -8.88 1.11 -7.21
CA ALA A 45 -8.46 0.92 -5.82
C ALA A 45 -7.95 2.23 -5.17
N ALA A 46 -7.18 3.04 -5.91
CA ALA A 46 -6.74 4.35 -5.44
C ALA A 46 -7.92 5.33 -5.26
N ALA A 47 -8.91 5.27 -6.17
CA ALA A 47 -10.12 6.08 -6.06
C ALA A 47 -10.92 5.76 -4.79
N VAL A 48 -10.94 4.51 -4.34
CA VAL A 48 -11.57 4.15 -3.05
C VAL A 48 -10.94 4.94 -1.90
N LEU A 49 -9.60 5.06 -1.83
CA LEU A 49 -8.93 5.85 -0.79
C LEU A 49 -9.37 7.32 -0.84
N VAL A 50 -9.37 7.89 -2.04
CA VAL A 50 -9.77 9.30 -2.26
C VAL A 50 -11.22 9.54 -1.85
N LEU A 51 -12.14 8.61 -2.14
CA LEU A 51 -13.56 8.71 -1.74
C LEU A 51 -13.76 8.68 -0.22
N PHE A 52 -12.83 8.07 0.51
CA PHE A 52 -12.81 8.09 1.98
C PHE A 52 -11.95 9.22 2.56
N ASP A 53 -11.55 10.18 1.71
CA ASP A 53 -10.75 11.36 2.09
C ASP A 53 -9.31 11.01 2.56
N ILE A 54 -8.82 9.82 2.16
CA ILE A 54 -7.42 9.41 2.37
C ILE A 54 -6.63 9.86 1.15
N ARG A 55 -5.98 11.03 1.26
CA ARG A 55 -5.25 11.65 0.15
C ARG A 55 -4.05 12.44 0.66
N ILE A 56 -3.06 12.63 -0.19
CA ILE A 56 -1.88 13.43 0.11
C ILE A 56 -2.25 14.90 -0.10
N GLU A 57 -2.38 15.68 0.98
CA GLU A 57 -2.78 17.08 0.91
C GLU A 57 -1.59 18.05 0.87
N TRP A 58 -0.46 17.63 1.42
CA TRP A 58 0.74 18.44 1.51
C TRP A 58 2.01 17.58 1.39
N LEU A 59 3.08 18.19 0.94
CA LEU A 59 4.42 17.61 0.90
C LEU A 59 5.37 18.46 1.74
N ASN A 60 6.27 17.80 2.45
CA ASN A 60 7.29 18.50 3.24
C ASN A 60 8.30 19.17 2.31
N ASN A 61 8.54 20.46 2.51
CA ASN A 61 9.55 21.19 1.77
C ASN A 61 10.91 21.05 2.49
N PRO A 62 11.95 20.49 1.84
CA PRO A 62 13.26 20.32 2.47
C PRO A 62 13.94 21.64 2.86
N TRP A 63 13.51 22.77 2.30
CA TRP A 63 14.00 24.11 2.66
C TRP A 63 13.13 24.83 3.71
N GLY A 64 12.13 24.14 4.28
CA GLY A 64 11.21 24.64 5.32
C GLY A 64 9.80 24.92 4.81
N GLY A 65 8.80 24.61 5.65
CA GLY A 65 7.38 24.74 5.34
C GLY A 65 6.79 23.56 4.59
N TYR A 66 5.59 23.74 4.06
CA TYR A 66 4.82 22.71 3.37
C TYR A 66 4.35 23.20 2.01
N PHE A 67 4.39 22.33 0.99
CA PHE A 67 3.71 22.52 -0.28
C PHE A 67 2.31 21.92 -0.20
N TYR A 68 1.27 22.75 -0.24
CA TYR A 68 -0.11 22.30 -0.31
C TYR A 68 -0.46 21.95 -1.75
N LEU A 69 -0.98 20.73 -1.95
CA LEU A 69 -1.28 20.21 -3.28
C LEU A 69 -2.66 20.64 -3.81
N GLU A 70 -3.57 21.06 -2.93
CA GLU A 70 -4.93 21.50 -3.28
C GLU A 70 -5.59 20.59 -4.34
N TYR A 71 -5.84 21.11 -5.55
CA TYR A 71 -6.43 20.33 -6.65
C TYR A 71 -5.56 19.19 -7.17
N LEU A 72 -4.24 19.26 -6.97
CA LEU A 72 -3.30 18.19 -7.34
C LEU A 72 -3.27 17.04 -6.34
N SER A 73 -3.90 17.16 -5.18
CA SER A 73 -3.98 16.13 -4.14
C SER A 73 -4.51 14.80 -4.69
N ILE A 74 -5.63 14.84 -5.43
CA ILE A 74 -6.27 13.64 -5.99
C ILE A 74 -5.38 12.95 -7.03
N PRO A 75 -4.94 13.61 -8.12
CA PRO A 75 -4.11 12.94 -9.12
C PRO A 75 -2.76 12.50 -8.55
N PHE A 76 -2.20 13.23 -7.61
CA PHE A 76 -0.95 12.85 -6.95
C PHE A 76 -1.12 11.60 -6.07
N THR A 77 -2.22 11.49 -5.32
CA THR A 77 -2.55 10.31 -4.53
C THR A 77 -2.73 9.08 -5.41
N ILE A 78 -3.47 9.19 -6.50
CA ILE A 78 -3.66 8.10 -7.46
C ILE A 78 -2.31 7.67 -8.07
N PHE A 79 -1.50 8.63 -8.50
CA PHE A 79 -0.16 8.37 -9.02
C PHE A 79 0.73 7.66 -8.00
N TRP A 80 0.71 8.08 -6.73
CA TRP A 80 1.47 7.48 -5.65
C TRP A 80 1.11 6.00 -5.45
N VAL A 81 -0.19 5.71 -5.33
CA VAL A 81 -0.68 4.34 -5.14
C VAL A 81 -0.31 3.45 -6.32
N ILE A 82 -0.52 3.92 -7.56
CA ILE A 82 -0.16 3.19 -8.77
C ILE A 82 1.34 2.93 -8.82
N SER A 83 2.17 3.93 -8.51
CA SER A 83 3.62 3.82 -8.53
C SER A 83 4.12 2.75 -7.57
N PHE A 84 3.69 2.78 -6.32
CA PHE A 84 4.08 1.77 -5.32
C PHE A 84 3.59 0.37 -5.70
N THR A 85 2.34 0.25 -6.16
CA THR A 85 1.77 -1.02 -6.60
C THR A 85 2.61 -1.63 -7.73
N ASN A 86 2.97 -0.83 -8.74
CA ASN A 86 3.76 -1.33 -9.86
C ASN A 86 5.23 -1.57 -9.49
N VAL A 87 5.83 -0.73 -8.64
CA VAL A 87 7.23 -0.94 -8.20
C VAL A 87 7.36 -2.26 -7.47
N VAL A 88 6.48 -2.56 -6.51
CA VAL A 88 6.53 -3.84 -5.78
C VAL A 88 6.25 -5.02 -6.71
N ASN A 89 5.31 -4.88 -7.64
CA ASN A 89 5.00 -5.92 -8.62
C ASN A 89 6.20 -6.19 -9.56
N LEU A 90 6.90 -5.14 -10.01
CA LEU A 90 8.12 -5.29 -10.82
C LEU A 90 9.30 -5.91 -10.05
N MET A 91 9.35 -5.72 -8.74
CA MET A 91 10.40 -6.29 -7.88
C MET A 91 10.18 -7.79 -7.60
N ASP A 92 8.99 -8.32 -7.84
CA ASP A 92 8.65 -9.74 -7.60
C ASP A 92 9.23 -10.70 -8.69
N GLY A 93 10.22 -10.24 -9.42
CA GLY A 93 10.96 -11.06 -10.41
C GLY A 93 12.10 -11.91 -9.82
N LEU A 94 12.43 -11.77 -8.54
CA LEU A 94 13.51 -12.48 -7.86
C LEU A 94 13.05 -13.01 -6.50
N ASP A 95 13.44 -14.25 -6.19
CA ASP A 95 13.12 -14.93 -4.93
C ASP A 95 13.43 -14.07 -3.71
N GLY A 96 12.42 -13.80 -2.87
CA GLY A 96 12.54 -13.06 -1.64
C GLY A 96 12.76 -11.56 -1.76
N LEU A 97 12.96 -11.01 -2.96
CA LEU A 97 13.30 -9.59 -3.13
C LEU A 97 12.13 -8.69 -2.75
N ALA A 98 10.98 -8.88 -3.38
CA ALA A 98 9.78 -8.06 -3.11
C ALA A 98 9.34 -8.19 -1.64
N ALA A 99 9.26 -9.43 -1.13
CA ALA A 99 8.93 -9.70 0.26
C ALA A 99 9.95 -9.10 1.24
N GLY A 100 11.24 -9.18 0.93
CA GLY A 100 12.31 -8.64 1.76
C GLY A 100 12.25 -7.11 1.88
N VAL A 101 12.15 -6.42 0.73
CA VAL A 101 12.05 -4.96 0.69
C VAL A 101 10.76 -4.47 1.37
N ALA A 102 9.62 -5.12 1.09
CA ALA A 102 8.35 -4.79 1.72
C ALA A 102 8.37 -5.05 3.24
N GLY A 103 9.05 -6.11 3.69
CA GLY A 103 9.25 -6.40 5.10
C GLY A 103 10.05 -5.31 5.82
N ILE A 104 11.18 -4.88 5.24
CA ILE A 104 12.02 -3.79 5.78
C ILE A 104 11.22 -2.48 5.81
N ALA A 105 10.52 -2.15 4.72
CA ALA A 105 9.67 -0.97 4.65
C ALA A 105 8.59 -0.99 5.74
N SER A 106 7.93 -2.14 5.93
CA SER A 106 6.91 -2.31 6.98
C SER A 106 7.49 -2.12 8.38
N ILE A 107 8.65 -2.68 8.68
CA ILE A 107 9.32 -2.49 9.98
C ILE A 107 9.64 -1.01 10.20
N THR A 108 10.14 -0.32 9.18
CA THR A 108 10.44 1.12 9.26
C THR A 108 9.18 1.92 9.56
N VAL A 109 8.08 1.65 8.87
CA VAL A 109 6.80 2.34 9.11
C VAL A 109 6.28 2.07 10.52
N ILE A 110 6.40 0.83 11.04
CA ILE A 110 6.00 0.50 12.41
C ILE A 110 6.78 1.34 13.42
N LEU A 111 8.11 1.42 13.28
CA LEU A 111 8.96 2.18 14.18
C LEU A 111 8.62 3.67 14.18
N VAL A 112 8.45 4.25 12.99
CA VAL A 112 8.06 5.66 12.83
C VAL A 112 6.67 5.91 13.42
N ALA A 113 5.70 5.05 13.15
CA ALA A 113 4.34 5.17 13.65
C ALA A 113 4.28 5.10 15.19
N ILE A 114 5.06 4.21 15.82
CA ILE A 114 5.17 4.14 17.29
C ILE A 114 5.81 5.41 17.86
N GLN A 115 6.88 5.92 17.24
CA GLN A 115 7.56 7.14 17.70
C GLN A 115 6.64 8.37 17.61
N GLN A 116 5.77 8.41 16.61
CA GLN A 116 4.80 9.50 16.43
C GLN A 116 3.48 9.30 17.20
N GLY A 117 3.30 8.16 17.89
CA GLY A 117 2.08 7.84 18.63
C GLY A 117 0.91 7.39 17.74
N PHE A 118 1.15 7.06 16.47
CA PHE A 118 0.12 6.59 15.52
C PHE A 118 -0.09 5.07 15.62
N TYR A 119 -0.52 4.60 16.78
CA TYR A 119 -0.70 3.18 17.06
C TYR A 119 -1.56 2.41 16.06
N PRO A 120 -2.67 2.96 15.49
CA PRO A 120 -3.45 2.24 14.48
C PRO A 120 -2.65 1.90 13.22
N VAL A 121 -1.82 2.83 12.76
CA VAL A 121 -0.91 2.61 11.62
C VAL A 121 0.09 1.51 11.95
N ALA A 122 0.68 1.56 13.16
CA ALA A 122 1.62 0.53 13.62
C ALA A 122 0.99 -0.87 13.65
N VAL A 123 -0.26 -1.00 14.15
CA VAL A 123 -0.97 -2.30 14.22
C VAL A 123 -1.27 -2.86 12.83
N ILE A 124 -1.81 -2.03 11.91
CA ILE A 124 -2.12 -2.46 10.54
C ILE A 124 -0.84 -2.88 9.82
N THR A 125 0.22 -2.07 9.96
CA THR A 125 1.51 -2.39 9.33
C THR A 125 2.15 -3.63 9.95
N ALA A 126 1.99 -3.87 11.26
CA ALA A 126 2.48 -5.08 11.91
C ALA A 126 1.75 -6.34 11.41
N ALA A 127 0.46 -6.25 11.15
CA ALA A 127 -0.28 -7.35 10.53
C ALA A 127 0.25 -7.66 9.11
N LEU A 128 0.50 -6.61 8.30
CA LEU A 128 1.11 -6.77 6.98
C LEU A 128 2.51 -7.39 7.07
N ALA A 129 3.36 -6.86 7.96
CA ALA A 129 4.72 -7.37 8.19
C ALA A 129 4.72 -8.83 8.63
N GLY A 130 3.80 -9.22 9.52
CA GLY A 130 3.64 -10.60 9.95
C GLY A 130 3.30 -11.55 8.81
N GLY A 131 2.39 -11.14 7.92
CA GLY A 131 2.06 -11.90 6.70
C GLY A 131 3.27 -12.05 5.77
N ILE A 132 4.02 -10.94 5.54
CA ILE A 132 5.23 -10.94 4.71
C ILE A 132 6.31 -11.86 5.29
N VAL A 133 6.57 -11.79 6.61
CA VAL A 133 7.57 -12.65 7.27
C VAL A 133 7.17 -14.12 7.20
N GLY A 134 5.89 -14.43 7.41
CA GLY A 134 5.38 -15.79 7.26
C GLY A 134 5.54 -16.32 5.84
N PHE A 135 5.25 -15.51 4.83
CA PHE A 135 5.42 -15.85 3.42
C PHE A 135 6.89 -16.00 3.03
N MET A 136 7.78 -15.16 3.56
CA MET A 136 9.22 -15.16 3.23
C MET A 136 9.89 -16.51 3.51
N ARG A 137 9.41 -17.28 4.48
CA ARG A 137 9.90 -18.64 4.75
C ARG A 137 9.83 -19.55 3.51
N TYR A 138 8.84 -19.34 2.66
CA TYR A 138 8.59 -20.14 1.46
C TYR A 138 9.08 -19.47 0.18
N ASN A 139 9.23 -18.16 0.20
CA ASN A 139 9.66 -17.36 -0.94
C ASN A 139 11.16 -17.01 -0.93
N PHE A 140 11.88 -17.29 0.17
CA PHE A 140 13.34 -17.11 0.22
C PHE A 140 14.03 -18.10 -0.69
N ASN A 141 15.13 -17.68 -1.34
CA ASN A 141 15.83 -18.49 -2.34
C ASN A 141 16.41 -19.81 -1.74
N PRO A 142 16.18 -20.97 -2.33
CA PRO A 142 15.32 -21.22 -3.50
C PRO A 142 13.83 -21.19 -3.14
N ALA A 143 13.04 -20.36 -3.83
CA ALA A 143 11.62 -20.20 -3.53
C ALA A 143 10.81 -21.48 -3.85
N THR A 144 9.95 -21.87 -2.94
CA THR A 144 8.98 -22.96 -3.12
C THR A 144 7.58 -22.44 -3.45
N ILE A 145 7.28 -21.17 -3.09
CA ILE A 145 6.01 -20.49 -3.39
C ILE A 145 6.34 -19.09 -3.91
N PHE A 146 5.71 -18.71 -5.01
CA PHE A 146 5.82 -17.39 -5.61
C PHE A 146 4.68 -16.49 -5.16
N MET A 147 4.92 -15.17 -5.09
CA MET A 147 3.97 -14.18 -4.62
C MET A 147 2.85 -13.93 -5.65
N GLY A 148 3.21 -13.91 -6.93
CA GLY A 148 2.33 -13.59 -8.04
C GLY A 148 1.87 -12.13 -8.04
N ASP A 149 1.08 -11.78 -9.07
CA ASP A 149 0.55 -10.42 -9.22
C ASP A 149 -0.45 -10.09 -8.11
N THR A 150 -1.20 -11.07 -7.63
CA THR A 150 -2.12 -10.92 -6.49
C THR A 150 -1.40 -10.41 -5.24
N GLY A 151 -0.31 -11.07 -4.84
CA GLY A 151 0.41 -10.74 -3.62
C GLY A 151 1.22 -9.46 -3.75
N SER A 152 1.97 -9.30 -4.83
CA SER A 152 2.85 -8.17 -5.04
C SER A 152 2.09 -6.85 -5.21
N MET A 153 0.99 -6.84 -6.00
CA MET A 153 0.13 -5.67 -6.13
C MET A 153 -0.56 -5.31 -4.81
N PHE A 154 -1.03 -6.32 -4.06
CA PHE A 154 -1.65 -6.07 -2.75
C PHE A 154 -0.67 -5.45 -1.76
N ILE A 155 0.53 -5.98 -1.64
CA ILE A 155 1.56 -5.43 -0.74
C ILE A 155 1.93 -4.01 -1.16
N GLY A 156 2.12 -3.76 -2.46
CA GLY A 156 2.41 -2.43 -2.98
C GLY A 156 1.31 -1.42 -2.67
N TYR A 157 0.05 -1.80 -2.89
CA TYR A 157 -1.12 -0.99 -2.52
C TYR A 157 -1.16 -0.70 -1.01
N MET A 158 -1.01 -1.73 -0.17
CA MET A 158 -1.05 -1.56 1.28
C MET A 158 0.05 -0.64 1.79
N LEU A 159 1.28 -0.78 1.31
CA LEU A 159 2.38 0.12 1.68
C LEU A 159 2.11 1.55 1.26
N ALA A 160 1.60 1.77 0.04
CA ALA A 160 1.23 3.11 -0.43
C ALA A 160 0.12 3.72 0.44
N ALA A 161 -0.96 2.98 0.68
CA ALA A 161 -2.11 3.46 1.44
C ALA A 161 -1.75 3.74 2.91
N ILE A 162 -0.97 2.85 3.54
CA ILE A 162 -0.47 3.03 4.92
C ILE A 162 0.45 4.26 5.01
N SER A 163 1.31 4.50 4.02
CA SER A 163 2.19 5.67 4.01
C SER A 163 1.41 6.98 3.96
N ILE A 164 0.33 7.03 3.18
CA ILE A 164 -0.58 8.19 3.12
C ILE A 164 -1.29 8.36 4.46
N PHE A 165 -1.85 7.29 5.00
CA PHE A 165 -2.56 7.30 6.28
C PHE A 165 -1.69 7.77 7.45
N GLY A 166 -0.42 7.39 7.46
CA GLY A 166 0.56 7.83 8.47
C GLY A 166 1.06 9.27 8.26
N ALA A 167 0.96 9.83 7.05
CA ALA A 167 1.43 11.19 6.75
C ALA A 167 0.36 12.27 6.94
N VAL A 168 -0.93 11.92 6.88
CA VAL A 168 -2.07 12.87 6.90
C VAL A 168 -2.53 13.18 8.34
N LYS A 169 -2.04 12.49 9.34
CA LYS A 169 -2.38 12.67 10.76
C LYS A 169 -1.18 13.02 11.59
#